data_b5fd6021fa7f2f3e167b0034fc8061f6
#
_entry.id   b5fd6021fa7f2f3e167b0034fc8061f6
#
_cell.length_a   1.000
_cell.length_b   1.000
_cell.length_c   1.000
_cell.angle_alpha   90.00
_cell.angle_beta   90.00
_cell.angle_gamma   90.00
#
_symmetry.space_group_name_H-M   'P 1'
#
loop_
_entity.id
_entity.type
_entity.pdbx_description
1 polymer ?
#
loop_
_entity_poly.entity_id
_entity_poly.type
_entity_poly.pdbx_seq_one_letter_code
_entity_poly.pdbx_strand_id
1 'polypeptide(L)'
;MKTGTSSLCPSLHEPEQNPMTARIIAVANQKGGVGKTTTCVNLAAAFAAMKYPVLLIDMDPQGNATTGCGIDPRRLHMSACEVLLGERSAEETILRPEGLEFDLLPSNGDLTAAEVNLLQMEDREFALKNALQPLLTQYAWIFIDCPPSLNMLTLNALGTADSVLVP
;
A
#
# COMPACT_ATOMS: atom_id res chain seq x y z
N MET A 1 1.77 -39.08 -54.94
CA MET A 1 0.78 -38.38 -54.13
C MET A 1 1.28 -38.35 -52.70
N LYS A 2 1.77 -37.18 -52.20
CA LYS A 2 2.14 -36.97 -50.80
C LYS A 2 1.39 -35.74 -50.37
N THR A 3 0.39 -35.95 -49.53
CA THR A 3 -0.42 -34.89 -48.92
C THR A 3 0.31 -34.36 -47.67
N GLY A 4 0.82 -33.16 -47.77
CA GLY A 4 1.38 -32.44 -46.64
C GLY A 4 0.26 -31.74 -45.85
N THR A 5 0.03 -32.18 -44.62
CA THR A 5 -0.81 -31.44 -43.67
C THR A 5 0.05 -30.43 -42.94
N SER A 6 -0.13 -29.17 -43.29
CA SER A 6 0.42 -28.01 -42.58
C SER A 6 -0.43 -27.79 -41.33
N SER A 7 0.13 -28.06 -40.15
CA SER A 7 -0.48 -27.68 -38.88
C SER A 7 -0.11 -26.21 -38.60
N LEU A 8 -1.06 -25.31 -38.86
CA LEU A 8 -1.06 -23.93 -38.37
C LEU A 8 -1.58 -23.96 -36.94
N CYS A 9 -0.68 -24.08 -35.96
CA CYS A 9 -0.95 -23.70 -34.60
C CYS A 9 -0.42 -22.24 -34.42
N PRO A 10 -1.28 -21.26 -34.11
CA PRO A 10 -0.77 -19.96 -33.71
C PRO A 10 -0.08 -20.13 -32.37
N SER A 11 1.19 -19.78 -32.29
CA SER A 11 1.91 -19.66 -31.02
C SER A 11 1.17 -18.65 -30.18
N LEU A 12 0.62 -19.09 -29.07
CA LEU A 12 0.16 -18.19 -28.00
C LEU A 12 1.36 -17.37 -27.57
N HIS A 13 1.35 -16.10 -27.91
CA HIS A 13 2.28 -15.13 -27.32
C HIS A 13 2.05 -15.18 -25.82
N GLU A 14 3.03 -15.68 -25.09
CA GLU A 14 3.14 -15.38 -23.67
C GLU A 14 3.20 -13.85 -23.56
N PRO A 15 2.39 -13.23 -22.70
CA PRO A 15 2.46 -11.80 -22.50
C PRO A 15 3.89 -11.48 -22.03
N GLU A 16 4.58 -10.59 -22.75
CA GLU A 16 5.85 -10.02 -22.31
C GLU A 16 5.67 -9.62 -20.84
N GLN A 17 6.46 -10.22 -19.97
CA GLN A 17 6.54 -9.82 -18.55
C GLN A 17 7.18 -8.43 -18.49
N ASN A 18 6.37 -7.42 -18.73
CA ASN A 18 6.69 -6.07 -18.33
C ASN A 18 6.96 -6.13 -16.81
N PRO A 19 8.06 -5.57 -16.29
CA PRO A 19 8.33 -5.61 -14.85
C PRO A 19 7.08 -5.09 -14.15
N MET A 20 6.45 -5.96 -13.34
CA MET A 20 5.17 -5.65 -12.71
C MET A 20 5.41 -4.47 -11.76
N THR A 21 4.97 -3.30 -12.17
CA THR A 21 4.89 -2.15 -11.27
C THR A 21 3.66 -2.34 -10.40
N ALA A 22 3.81 -2.20 -9.09
CA ALA A 22 2.71 -2.35 -8.14
C ALA A 22 1.49 -1.52 -8.54
N ARG A 23 0.29 -2.09 -8.42
CA ARG A 23 -0.96 -1.34 -8.46
C ARG A 23 -1.29 -0.81 -7.08
N ILE A 24 -1.47 0.50 -6.98
CA ILE A 24 -1.70 1.20 -5.71
C ILE A 24 -3.15 1.65 -5.61
N ILE A 25 -3.84 1.21 -4.56
CA ILE A 25 -5.24 1.55 -4.29
C ILE A 25 -5.36 2.23 -2.93
N ALA A 26 -5.82 3.47 -2.91
CA ALA A 26 -6.20 4.15 -1.68
C ALA A 26 -7.66 3.85 -1.34
N VAL A 27 -7.92 3.47 -0.09
CA VAL A 27 -9.28 3.30 0.44
C VAL A 27 -9.62 4.51 1.28
N ALA A 28 -10.44 5.40 0.75
CA ALA A 28 -10.71 6.71 1.32
C ALA A 28 -12.21 7.02 1.39
N ASN A 29 -12.65 7.58 2.51
CA ASN A 29 -13.97 8.15 2.70
C ASN A 29 -13.92 9.08 3.91
N GLN A 30 -14.46 10.29 3.81
CA GLN A 30 -14.51 11.26 4.92
C GLN A 30 -15.42 10.79 6.05
N LYS A 31 -16.37 9.90 5.78
CA LYS A 31 -17.26 9.36 6.81
C LYS A 31 -16.52 8.30 7.62
N GLY A 32 -16.55 8.46 8.95
CA GLY A 32 -16.06 7.45 9.89
C GLY A 32 -16.97 6.21 9.94
N GLY A 33 -16.42 5.04 10.27
CA GLY A 33 -17.20 3.83 10.49
C GLY A 33 -17.82 3.17 9.24
N VAL A 34 -17.38 3.54 8.03
CA VAL A 34 -17.89 2.96 6.77
C VAL A 34 -17.14 1.71 6.31
N GLY A 35 -16.18 1.23 7.09
CA GLY A 35 -15.45 -0.01 6.79
C GLY A 35 -14.18 0.17 5.97
N LYS A 36 -13.57 1.37 5.89
CA LYS A 36 -12.30 1.60 5.16
C LYS A 36 -11.23 0.61 5.57
N THR A 37 -10.85 0.62 6.84
CA THR A 37 -9.82 -0.26 7.42
C THR A 37 -10.17 -1.73 7.22
N THR A 38 -11.41 -2.12 7.50
CA THR A 38 -11.88 -3.50 7.27
C THR A 38 -11.72 -3.91 5.81
N THR A 39 -12.08 -3.03 4.89
CA THR A 39 -11.92 -3.27 3.44
C THR A 39 -10.45 -3.42 3.07
N CYS A 40 -9.56 -2.52 3.53
CA CYS A 40 -8.12 -2.58 3.28
C CYS A 40 -7.51 -3.90 3.74
N VAL A 41 -7.72 -4.27 5.01
CA VAL A 41 -7.15 -5.48 5.60
C VAL A 41 -7.66 -6.74 4.88
N ASN A 42 -8.97 -6.80 4.61
CA ASN A 42 -9.55 -7.95 3.92
C ASN A 42 -9.09 -8.07 2.45
N LEU A 43 -8.94 -6.97 1.73
CA LEU A 43 -8.38 -6.99 0.38
C LEU A 43 -6.93 -7.46 0.40
N ALA A 44 -6.09 -6.91 1.30
CA ALA A 44 -4.70 -7.33 1.45
C ALA A 44 -4.62 -8.86 1.72
N ALA A 45 -5.42 -9.36 2.65
CA ALA A 45 -5.47 -10.79 2.96
C ALA A 45 -5.96 -11.64 1.78
N ALA A 46 -7.01 -11.21 1.08
CA ALA A 46 -7.57 -11.94 -0.06
C ALA A 46 -6.57 -12.04 -1.21
N PHE A 47 -5.89 -10.94 -1.57
CA PHE A 47 -4.90 -10.93 -2.64
C PHE A 47 -3.63 -11.72 -2.25
N ALA A 48 -3.21 -11.64 -0.99
CA ALA A 48 -2.10 -12.46 -0.49
C ALA A 48 -2.43 -13.96 -0.53
N ALA A 49 -3.66 -14.36 -0.17
CA ALA A 49 -4.13 -15.74 -0.31
C ALA A 49 -4.12 -16.25 -1.76
N MET A 50 -4.28 -15.34 -2.73
CA MET A 50 -4.10 -15.61 -4.17
C MET A 50 -2.63 -15.62 -4.60
N LYS A 51 -1.68 -15.55 -3.64
CA LYS A 51 -0.22 -15.56 -3.85
C LYS A 51 0.35 -14.34 -4.56
N TYR A 52 -0.35 -13.22 -4.55
CA TYR A 52 0.24 -11.95 -4.95
C TYR A 52 1.11 -11.36 -3.82
N PRO A 53 2.28 -10.78 -4.12
CA PRO A 53 3.01 -9.95 -3.16
C PRO A 53 2.19 -8.69 -2.86
N VAL A 54 1.83 -8.49 -1.59
CA VAL A 54 0.95 -7.39 -1.14
C VAL A 54 1.60 -6.59 -0.02
N LEU A 55 1.49 -5.27 -0.11
CA LEU A 55 1.79 -4.33 0.96
C LEU A 55 0.51 -3.61 1.40
N LEU A 56 0.22 -3.62 2.69
CA LEU A 56 -0.78 -2.77 3.31
C LEU A 56 -0.07 -1.57 3.97
N ILE A 57 -0.55 -0.37 3.73
CA ILE A 57 -0.04 0.87 4.34
C ILE A 57 -1.14 1.46 5.21
N ASP A 58 -0.87 1.64 6.48
CA ASP A 58 -1.76 2.32 7.42
C ASP A 58 -1.38 3.80 7.49
N MET A 59 -2.26 4.68 7.02
CA MET A 59 -2.08 6.15 7.03
C MET A 59 -2.97 6.84 8.06
N ASP A 60 -3.67 6.07 8.92
CA ASP A 60 -4.47 6.63 9.99
C ASP A 60 -3.64 6.70 11.29
N PRO A 61 -3.48 7.90 11.92
CA PRO A 61 -2.81 8.02 13.21
C PRO A 61 -3.40 7.15 14.33
N GLN A 62 -4.66 6.70 14.18
CA GLN A 62 -5.28 5.79 15.13
C GLN A 62 -4.70 4.36 15.04
N GLY A 63 -3.99 4.00 13.97
CA GLY A 63 -3.35 2.70 13.81
C GLY A 63 -4.34 1.53 13.77
N ASN A 64 -5.52 1.74 13.21
CA ASN A 64 -6.57 0.72 13.21
C ASN A 64 -6.23 -0.48 12.31
N ALA A 65 -5.64 -0.25 11.13
CA ALA A 65 -5.17 -1.34 10.28
C ALA A 65 -3.99 -2.07 10.92
N THR A 66 -3.08 -1.34 11.54
CA THR A 66 -1.94 -1.86 12.29
C THR A 66 -2.40 -2.80 13.41
N THR A 67 -3.37 -2.33 14.23
CA THR A 67 -3.99 -3.13 15.30
C THR A 67 -4.72 -4.34 14.73
N GLY A 68 -5.45 -4.16 13.63
CA GLY A 68 -6.16 -5.25 12.93
C GLY A 68 -5.24 -6.34 12.40
N CYS A 69 -3.96 -6.02 12.15
CA CYS A 69 -2.91 -6.96 11.77
C CYS A 69 -2.16 -7.56 12.98
N GLY A 70 -2.63 -7.33 14.22
CA GLY A 70 -2.05 -7.91 15.43
C GLY A 70 -0.83 -7.17 15.98
N ILE A 71 -0.53 -5.98 15.49
CA ILE A 71 0.58 -5.13 15.96
C ILE A 71 0.05 -4.07 16.93
N ASP A 72 0.70 -3.91 18.08
CA ASP A 72 0.40 -2.81 19.04
C ASP A 72 1.10 -1.52 18.60
N PRO A 73 0.38 -0.49 18.12
CA PRO A 73 0.98 0.76 17.65
C PRO A 73 1.85 1.47 18.69
N ARG A 74 1.56 1.28 19.98
CA ARG A 74 2.31 1.91 21.09
C ARG A 74 3.69 1.31 21.32
N ARG A 75 3.97 0.15 20.74
CA ARG A 75 5.25 -0.57 20.86
C ARG A 75 6.14 -0.43 19.64
N LEU A 76 5.68 0.32 18.64
CA LEU A 76 6.44 0.58 17.42
C LEU A 76 7.54 1.60 17.70
N HIS A 77 8.72 1.33 17.18
CA HIS A 77 9.86 2.25 17.16
C HIS A 77 9.98 2.99 15.83
N MET A 78 9.33 2.49 14.80
CA MET A 78 9.27 3.07 13.45
C MET A 78 7.88 2.83 12.85
N SER A 79 7.41 3.78 12.09
CA SER A 79 6.08 3.79 11.48
C SER A 79 6.09 4.56 10.16
N ALA A 80 4.94 4.71 9.53
CA ALA A 80 4.78 5.57 8.37
C ALA A 80 5.17 7.04 8.65
N CYS A 81 5.24 7.45 9.93
CA CYS A 81 5.69 8.79 10.32
C CYS A 81 7.12 9.06 9.84
N GLU A 82 8.09 8.24 10.24
CA GLU A 82 9.49 8.39 9.89
C GLU A 82 9.73 8.25 8.38
N VAL A 83 8.92 7.43 7.71
CA VAL A 83 8.97 7.25 6.25
C VAL A 83 8.53 8.52 5.53
N LEU A 84 7.41 9.13 5.94
CA LEU A 84 6.90 10.37 5.34
C LEU A 84 7.84 11.55 5.56
N LEU A 85 8.53 11.59 6.70
CA LEU A 85 9.50 12.64 7.03
C LEU A 85 10.88 12.41 6.38
N GLY A 86 11.07 11.26 5.70
CA GLY A 86 12.35 10.91 5.10
C GLY A 86 13.44 10.52 6.11
N GLU A 87 13.08 10.25 7.35
CA GLU A 87 13.98 9.87 8.43
C GLU A 87 14.36 8.38 8.36
N ARG A 88 13.51 7.57 7.76
CA ARG A 88 13.69 6.13 7.51
C ARG A 88 13.19 5.74 6.14
N SER A 89 13.79 4.70 5.57
CA SER A 89 13.26 4.10 4.35
C SER A 89 12.00 3.26 4.65
N ALA A 90 11.13 3.13 3.67
CA ALA A 90 9.97 2.26 3.80
C ALA A 90 10.37 0.80 3.99
N GLU A 91 11.46 0.35 3.34
CA GLU A 91 12.00 -1.01 3.45
C GLU A 91 12.42 -1.37 4.88
N GLU A 92 13.05 -0.42 5.61
CA GLU A 92 13.46 -0.63 7.01
C GLU A 92 12.27 -0.66 7.98
N THR A 93 11.15 -0.06 7.60
CA THR A 93 9.97 0.15 8.46
C THR A 93 8.89 -0.89 8.25
N ILE A 94 8.85 -1.52 7.06
CA ILE A 94 7.88 -2.56 6.74
C ILE A 94 8.06 -3.78 7.63
N LEU A 95 6.94 -4.31 8.12
CA LEU A 95 6.87 -5.50 8.97
C LEU A 95 6.12 -6.63 8.25
N ARG A 96 6.45 -7.87 8.61
CA ARG A 96 5.63 -9.05 8.28
C ARG A 96 4.88 -9.49 9.54
N PRO A 97 3.58 -9.15 9.70
CA PRO A 97 2.83 -9.56 10.88
C PRO A 97 2.71 -11.08 10.96
N GLU A 98 2.76 -11.63 12.16
CA GLU A 98 2.66 -13.07 12.38
C GLU A 98 1.32 -13.63 11.90
N GLY A 99 1.35 -14.72 11.15
CA GLY A 99 0.15 -15.38 10.61
C GLY A 99 -0.47 -14.70 9.40
N LEU A 100 0.08 -13.59 8.90
CA LEU A 100 -0.37 -12.92 7.68
C LEU A 100 0.59 -13.17 6.52
N GLU A 101 0.04 -13.29 5.30
CA GLU A 101 0.81 -13.52 4.08
C GLU A 101 1.13 -12.22 3.31
N PHE A 102 0.89 -11.04 3.91
CA PHE A 102 1.20 -9.73 3.34
C PHE A 102 2.08 -8.89 4.29
N ASP A 103 2.74 -7.89 3.74
CA ASP A 103 3.58 -6.96 4.49
C ASP A 103 2.77 -5.73 4.92
N LEU A 104 3.20 -5.09 5.99
CA LEU A 104 2.56 -3.92 6.58
C LEU A 104 3.57 -2.79 6.77
N LEU A 105 3.26 -1.60 6.24
CA LEU A 105 3.84 -0.35 6.72
C LEU A 105 2.92 0.19 7.84
N PRO A 106 3.34 0.09 9.10
CA PRO A 106 2.47 0.35 10.23
C PRO A 106 2.32 1.83 10.53
N SER A 107 1.29 2.17 11.29
CA SER A 107 1.00 3.51 11.80
C SER A 107 0.97 3.55 13.33
N ASN A 108 1.22 4.74 13.86
CA ASN A 108 1.03 5.09 15.26
C ASN A 108 0.60 6.55 15.41
N GLY A 109 0.42 7.00 16.67
CA GLY A 109 -0.01 8.37 16.98
C GLY A 109 0.94 9.47 16.50
N ASP A 110 2.21 9.16 16.24
CA ASP A 110 3.23 10.12 15.79
C ASP A 110 2.92 10.66 14.39
N LEU A 111 2.12 9.95 13.58
CA LEU A 111 1.61 10.45 12.30
C LEU A 111 0.85 11.79 12.42
N THR A 112 0.27 12.10 13.59
CA THR A 112 -0.34 13.41 13.84
C THR A 112 0.71 14.53 13.81
N ALA A 113 1.90 14.28 14.35
CA ALA A 113 3.01 15.22 14.29
C ALA A 113 3.61 15.29 12.88
N ALA A 114 3.68 14.18 12.18
CA ALA A 114 4.15 14.13 10.79
C ALA A 114 3.28 15.02 9.88
N GLU A 115 1.98 15.07 10.09
CA GLU A 115 1.07 15.93 9.34
C GLU A 115 1.46 17.42 9.41
N VAL A 116 1.87 17.89 10.60
CA VAL A 116 2.32 19.27 10.81
C VAL A 116 3.69 19.50 10.18
N ASN A 117 4.61 18.56 10.33
CA ASN A 117 5.97 18.66 9.78
C ASN A 117 5.98 18.63 8.25
N LEU A 118 5.12 17.81 7.63
CA LEU A 118 4.95 17.76 6.17
C LEU A 118 4.62 19.14 5.60
N LEU A 119 3.85 19.98 6.31
CA LEU A 119 3.50 21.32 5.82
C LEU A 119 4.72 22.23 5.58
N GLN A 120 5.86 21.92 6.17
CA GLN A 120 7.12 22.66 6.01
C GLN A 120 8.02 22.09 4.92
N MET A 121 7.67 20.93 4.33
CA MET A 121 8.47 20.24 3.31
C MET A 121 8.06 20.69 1.90
N GLU A 122 9.04 20.73 1.00
CA GLU A 122 8.79 20.80 -0.44
C GLU A 122 8.22 19.43 -0.91
N ASP A 123 7.36 19.47 -1.93
CA ASP A 123 6.70 18.27 -2.50
C ASP A 123 6.00 17.37 -1.46
N ARG A 124 5.53 17.99 -0.37
CA ARG A 124 4.91 17.31 0.80
C ARG A 124 3.76 16.38 0.46
N GLU A 125 3.02 16.65 -0.62
CA GLU A 125 1.92 15.82 -1.11
C GLU A 125 2.38 14.54 -1.81
N PHE A 126 3.66 14.43 -2.14
CA PHE A 126 4.28 13.28 -2.82
C PHE A 126 5.30 12.54 -1.94
N ALA A 127 5.40 12.86 -0.66
CA ALA A 127 6.36 12.24 0.26
C ALA A 127 6.21 10.70 0.27
N LEU A 128 4.98 10.19 0.38
CA LEU A 128 4.70 8.75 0.33
C LEU A 128 5.06 8.15 -1.03
N LYS A 129 4.68 8.81 -2.13
CA LYS A 129 5.00 8.36 -3.49
C LYS A 129 6.50 8.19 -3.70
N ASN A 130 7.28 9.18 -3.23
CA ASN A 130 8.74 9.16 -3.36
C ASN A 130 9.35 8.03 -2.51
N ALA A 131 8.85 7.84 -1.28
CA ALA A 131 9.31 6.78 -0.39
C ALA A 131 9.02 5.36 -0.91
N LEU A 132 7.96 5.18 -1.70
CA LEU A 132 7.57 3.88 -2.24
C LEU A 132 8.27 3.51 -3.56
N GLN A 133 8.97 4.44 -4.23
CA GLN A 133 9.61 4.17 -5.54
C GLN A 133 10.47 2.89 -5.55
N PRO A 134 11.35 2.62 -4.54
CA PRO A 134 12.17 1.42 -4.53
C PRO A 134 11.36 0.11 -4.40
N LEU A 135 10.13 0.20 -3.91
CA LEU A 135 9.28 -0.95 -3.60
C LEU A 135 8.33 -1.34 -4.73
N LEU A 136 8.15 -0.48 -5.74
CA LEU A 136 7.12 -0.68 -6.78
C LEU A 136 7.31 -1.96 -7.60
N THR A 137 8.52 -2.50 -7.67
CA THR A 137 8.80 -3.75 -8.37
C THR A 137 8.76 -4.99 -7.45
N GLN A 138 8.61 -4.79 -6.14
CA GLN A 138 8.60 -5.88 -5.15
C GLN A 138 7.19 -6.37 -4.86
N TYR A 139 6.19 -5.51 -5.06
CA TYR A 139 4.78 -5.82 -4.80
C TYR A 139 3.97 -5.82 -6.08
N ALA A 140 2.92 -6.65 -6.12
CA ALA A 140 1.91 -6.62 -7.16
C ALA A 140 0.79 -5.63 -6.80
N TRP A 141 0.48 -5.54 -5.50
CA TRP A 141 -0.59 -4.68 -4.99
C TRP A 141 -0.15 -3.94 -3.73
N ILE A 142 -0.51 -2.66 -3.66
CA ILE A 142 -0.33 -1.82 -2.47
C ILE A 142 -1.70 -1.24 -2.11
N PHE A 143 -2.18 -1.51 -0.90
CA PHE A 143 -3.40 -0.93 -0.37
C PHE A 143 -3.07 0.11 0.67
N ILE A 144 -3.70 1.28 0.62
CA ILE A 144 -3.49 2.38 1.55
C ILE A 144 -4.78 2.65 2.32
N ASP A 145 -4.76 2.41 3.64
CA ASP A 145 -5.87 2.76 4.53
C ASP A 145 -5.78 4.24 4.93
N CYS A 146 -6.77 5.03 4.54
CA CYS A 146 -6.78 6.47 4.76
C CYS A 146 -7.57 6.85 6.02
N PRO A 147 -7.16 7.92 6.75
CA PRO A 147 -7.93 8.47 7.85
C PRO A 147 -9.28 9.05 7.36
N PRO A 148 -10.26 9.25 8.26
CA PRO A 148 -11.57 9.81 7.92
C PRO A 148 -11.56 11.33 7.78
N SER A 149 -10.48 11.90 7.27
CA SER A 149 -10.28 13.35 7.11
C SER A 149 -9.62 13.66 5.77
N LEU A 150 -9.86 14.84 5.24
CA LEU A 150 -9.15 15.34 4.07
C LEU A 150 -7.98 16.22 4.54
N ASN A 151 -6.92 15.57 4.97
CA ASN A 151 -5.70 16.17 5.49
C ASN A 151 -4.48 15.82 4.63
N MET A 152 -3.28 16.21 5.07
CA MET A 152 -2.03 15.95 4.34
C MET A 152 -1.73 14.46 4.17
N LEU A 153 -2.13 13.62 5.14
CA LEU A 153 -1.96 12.15 5.05
C LEU A 153 -2.82 11.57 3.92
N THR A 154 -4.10 11.98 3.86
CA THR A 154 -5.00 11.57 2.78
C THR A 154 -4.53 12.10 1.42
N LEU A 155 -4.01 13.33 1.35
CA LEU A 155 -3.44 13.86 0.10
C LEU A 155 -2.24 13.05 -0.37
N ASN A 156 -1.35 12.63 0.53
CA ASN A 156 -0.25 11.72 0.20
C ASN A 156 -0.74 10.37 -0.32
N ALA A 157 -1.75 9.78 0.31
CA ALA A 157 -2.33 8.53 -0.15
C ALA A 157 -2.93 8.67 -1.57
N LEU A 158 -3.71 9.73 -1.80
CA LEU A 158 -4.34 10.00 -3.11
C LEU A 158 -3.34 10.37 -4.19
N GLY A 159 -2.29 11.15 -3.87
CA GLY A 159 -1.21 11.51 -4.80
C GLY A 159 -0.31 10.35 -5.19
N THR A 160 -0.35 9.27 -4.39
CA THR A 160 0.42 8.03 -4.62
C THR A 160 -0.39 7.00 -5.39
N ALA A 161 -1.70 6.93 -5.17
CA ALA A 161 -2.56 5.86 -5.66
C ALA A 161 -2.88 5.97 -7.16
N ASP A 162 -2.96 4.82 -7.83
CA ASP A 162 -3.46 4.69 -9.21
C ASP A 162 -4.99 4.73 -9.26
N SER A 163 -5.64 4.32 -8.16
CA SER A 163 -7.09 4.22 -8.05
C SER A 163 -7.55 4.46 -6.62
N VAL A 164 -8.79 4.92 -6.47
CA VAL A 164 -9.42 5.16 -5.17
C VAL A 164 -10.66 4.26 -5.04
N LEU A 165 -10.74 3.56 -3.92
CA LEU A 165 -11.92 2.81 -3.52
C LEU A 165 -12.64 3.58 -2.40
N VAL A 166 -13.94 3.81 -2.59
CA VAL A 166 -14.79 4.51 -1.63
C VAL A 166 -15.85 3.54 -1.14
N PRO A 167 -15.67 2.96 0.06
CA PRO A 167 -16.65 2.05 0.65
C PRO A 167 -17.86 2.79 1.21
#